data_f9165f631accfb3c144357e13c059a69
#
_entry.id   f9165f631accfb3c144357e13c059a69
#
_cell.length_a   1.000
_cell.length_b   1.000
_cell.length_c   1.000
_cell.angle_alpha   90.00
_cell.angle_beta   90.00
_cell.angle_gamma   90.00
#
_symmetry.space_group_name_H-M   'P 1'
#
loop_
_entity.id
_entity.type
_entity.pdbx_description
1 polymer ?
#
loop_
_entity_poly.entity_id
_entity_poly.type
_entity_poly.pdbx_seq_one_letter_code
_entity_poly.pdbx_strand_id
1 'polypeptide(L)'
;MKVYEVILIFTTLFSFIIFFRKILMYRSSRRKEVVVRLGRKGLFPFMLKISSGHIMVYGKTGMGKSNTAKVLVSELSKRIPVLILDWAGEHNLPNFKVVEPGINFSINPLEPYCREEHIDFLVDLFGDSFNFTEPQRYLFRTALKNTFTKNRNPILSDVLEELLSIPPKSYYDHEIKMAIIRRLKPLTEGLIGKALNTGASSDIGEIFSKNIIINLGRFRNARIKKLFLLIILKMLYDYSVMKRGIVDKLLHCTLIEEAWATIPYRRLDEYPSIGERIFAELRKYGECIIGVSQSLSETAWSIAKNSEIIIIHRMFPKDIEVLGIKEKLPDVNELKVGEAYVITTSSISKVKIRKY
;
A
#
# COMPACT_ATOMS: atom_id res chain seq x y z
N MET A 1 -59.20 -23.67 -19.47
CA MET A 1 -58.31 -22.90 -18.57
C MET A 1 -58.65 -21.44 -18.76
N LYS A 2 -59.13 -20.78 -17.71
CA LYS A 2 -59.60 -19.36 -17.83
C LYS A 2 -58.34 -18.46 -17.94
N VAL A 3 -58.41 -17.43 -18.76
CA VAL A 3 -57.30 -16.46 -19.06
C VAL A 3 -56.61 -15.97 -17.77
N TYR A 4 -57.35 -15.85 -16.69
CA TYR A 4 -56.83 -15.44 -15.36
C TYR A 4 -55.88 -16.48 -14.74
N GLU A 5 -56.07 -17.76 -14.97
CA GLU A 5 -55.19 -18.81 -14.44
C GLU A 5 -53.84 -18.81 -15.16
N VAL A 6 -53.83 -18.48 -16.45
CA VAL A 6 -52.60 -18.37 -17.23
C VAL A 6 -51.77 -17.12 -16.80
N ILE A 7 -52.44 -16.00 -16.56
CA ILE A 7 -51.82 -14.77 -16.11
C ILE A 7 -51.23 -14.96 -14.70
N LEU A 8 -51.95 -15.66 -13.81
CA LEU A 8 -51.48 -15.94 -12.45
C LEU A 8 -50.25 -16.85 -12.44
N ILE A 9 -50.21 -17.85 -13.31
CA ILE A 9 -49.04 -18.75 -13.47
C ILE A 9 -47.83 -17.96 -14.01
N PHE A 10 -48.03 -17.09 -15.00
CA PHE A 10 -46.95 -16.27 -15.56
C PHE A 10 -46.40 -15.26 -14.53
N THR A 11 -47.24 -14.60 -13.76
CA THR A 11 -46.82 -13.63 -12.73
C THR A 11 -46.07 -14.32 -11.56
N THR A 12 -46.53 -15.49 -11.14
CA THR A 12 -45.83 -16.28 -10.10
C THR A 12 -44.50 -16.82 -10.60
N LEU A 13 -44.41 -17.32 -11.83
CA LEU A 13 -43.18 -17.80 -12.45
C LEU A 13 -42.16 -16.64 -12.62
N PHE A 14 -42.61 -15.49 -13.05
CA PHE A 14 -41.79 -14.28 -13.23
C PHE A 14 -41.26 -13.77 -11.88
N SER A 15 -42.10 -13.75 -10.84
CA SER A 15 -41.69 -13.39 -9.47
C SER A 15 -40.70 -14.38 -8.91
N PHE A 16 -40.87 -15.67 -9.19
CA PHE A 16 -39.94 -16.73 -8.77
C PHE A 16 -38.59 -16.61 -9.50
N ILE A 17 -38.59 -16.28 -10.80
CA ILE A 17 -37.36 -16.05 -11.57
C ILE A 17 -36.61 -14.82 -11.05
N ILE A 18 -37.31 -13.73 -10.72
CA ILE A 18 -36.70 -12.51 -10.14
C ILE A 18 -36.14 -12.82 -8.74
N PHE A 19 -36.88 -13.55 -7.93
CA PHE A 19 -36.43 -13.95 -6.59
C PHE A 19 -35.21 -14.89 -6.66
N PHE A 20 -35.23 -15.88 -7.57
CA PHE A 20 -34.11 -16.77 -7.78
C PHE A 20 -32.87 -16.06 -8.37
N ARG A 21 -33.09 -15.09 -9.28
CA ARG A 21 -32.04 -14.22 -9.79
C ARG A 21 -31.44 -13.34 -8.69
N LYS A 22 -32.27 -12.79 -7.78
CA LYS A 22 -31.80 -12.07 -6.58
C LYS A 22 -31.01 -12.98 -5.63
N ILE A 23 -31.47 -14.22 -5.40
CA ILE A 23 -30.72 -15.19 -4.57
C ILE A 23 -29.41 -15.61 -5.24
N LEU A 24 -29.39 -15.82 -6.55
CA LEU A 24 -28.17 -16.14 -7.31
C LEU A 24 -27.21 -14.95 -7.33
N MET A 25 -27.70 -13.72 -7.51
CA MET A 25 -26.89 -12.49 -7.38
C MET A 25 -26.39 -12.33 -5.94
N TYR A 26 -27.22 -12.58 -4.93
CA TYR A 26 -26.80 -12.55 -3.51
C TYR A 26 -25.80 -13.65 -3.17
N ARG A 27 -25.89 -14.86 -3.78
CA ARG A 27 -24.88 -15.92 -3.67
C ARG A 27 -23.58 -15.60 -4.45
N SER A 28 -23.69 -14.93 -5.60
CA SER A 28 -22.54 -14.46 -6.38
C SER A 28 -21.81 -13.30 -5.69
N SER A 29 -22.51 -12.53 -4.87
CA SER A 29 -22.00 -11.40 -4.06
C SER A 29 -21.36 -11.86 -2.73
N ARG A 30 -21.15 -13.14 -2.47
CA ARG A 30 -20.26 -13.54 -1.37
C ARG A 30 -18.83 -13.17 -1.79
N ARG A 31 -18.33 -12.04 -1.30
CA ARG A 31 -16.92 -11.67 -1.33
C ARG A 31 -16.13 -12.94 -1.04
N LYS A 32 -15.23 -13.34 -1.94
CA LYS A 32 -14.38 -14.51 -1.68
C LYS A 32 -13.40 -14.14 -0.58
N GLU A 33 -13.85 -14.33 0.66
CA GLU A 33 -13.05 -14.12 1.86
C GLU A 33 -11.95 -15.18 1.94
N VAL A 34 -10.75 -14.75 2.30
CA VAL A 34 -9.66 -15.66 2.67
C VAL A 34 -9.67 -15.82 4.17
N VAL A 35 -9.79 -17.07 4.64
CA VAL A 35 -9.78 -17.40 6.07
C VAL A 35 -8.36 -17.73 6.49
N VAL A 36 -7.84 -17.00 7.47
CA VAL A 36 -6.49 -17.10 8.00
C VAL A 36 -6.53 -17.57 9.46
N ARG A 37 -5.76 -18.58 9.81
CA ARG A 37 -5.57 -18.99 11.21
C ARG A 37 -4.54 -18.06 11.86
N LEU A 38 -5.03 -17.04 12.57
CA LEU A 38 -4.18 -16.02 13.19
C LEU A 38 -3.57 -16.47 14.54
N GLY A 39 -4.32 -17.23 15.32
CA GLY A 39 -3.88 -17.64 16.65
C GLY A 39 -4.94 -18.40 17.42
N ARG A 40 -5.13 -18.04 18.70
CA ARG A 40 -6.15 -18.64 19.57
C ARG A 40 -6.81 -17.59 20.47
N LYS A 41 -8.10 -17.80 20.74
CA LYS A 41 -8.87 -17.06 21.74
C LYS A 41 -9.21 -18.06 22.86
N GLY A 42 -8.54 -17.92 23.99
CA GLY A 42 -8.55 -18.96 25.02
C GLY A 42 -7.99 -20.27 24.48
N LEU A 43 -8.77 -21.35 24.54
CA LEU A 43 -8.41 -22.70 24.04
C LEU A 43 -8.75 -22.90 22.56
N PHE A 44 -9.58 -22.06 21.95
CA PHE A 44 -10.08 -22.24 20.58
C PHE A 44 -9.22 -21.53 19.54
N PRO A 45 -9.04 -22.12 18.34
CA PRO A 45 -8.38 -21.45 17.22
C PRO A 45 -9.14 -20.18 16.83
N PHE A 46 -8.39 -19.08 16.62
CA PHE A 46 -8.95 -17.84 16.12
C PHE A 46 -8.72 -17.74 14.61
N MET A 47 -9.83 -17.76 13.88
CA MET A 47 -9.86 -17.67 12.43
C MET A 47 -10.27 -16.26 12.02
N LEU A 48 -9.41 -15.58 11.28
CA LEU A 48 -9.65 -14.24 10.76
C LEU A 48 -10.12 -14.33 9.31
N LYS A 49 -11.24 -13.71 9.01
CA LYS A 49 -11.76 -13.56 7.64
C LYS A 49 -11.26 -12.26 7.06
N ILE A 50 -10.60 -12.33 5.93
CA ILE A 50 -10.02 -11.19 5.22
C ILE A 50 -10.72 -11.07 3.87
N SER A 51 -11.33 -9.93 3.62
CA SER A 51 -11.90 -9.56 2.33
C SER A 51 -10.94 -8.62 1.58
N SER A 52 -11.44 -7.73 0.76
CA SER A 52 -10.62 -6.72 0.05
C SER A 52 -10.25 -5.51 0.92
N GLY A 53 -10.45 -5.55 2.23
CA GLY A 53 -10.14 -4.44 3.13
C GLY A 53 -8.69 -4.47 3.61
N HIS A 54 -8.17 -3.30 3.97
CA HIS A 54 -6.82 -3.16 4.50
C HIS A 54 -6.72 -3.62 5.96
N ILE A 55 -5.51 -3.97 6.39
CA ILE A 55 -5.20 -4.43 7.75
C ILE A 55 -4.08 -3.54 8.30
N MET A 56 -4.29 -2.99 9.50
CA MET A 56 -3.22 -2.27 10.20
C MET A 56 -2.81 -3.02 11.46
N VAL A 57 -1.49 -3.13 11.67
CA VAL A 57 -0.88 -3.79 12.83
C VAL A 57 -0.06 -2.77 13.61
N TYR A 58 -0.50 -2.47 14.82
CA TYR A 58 0.12 -1.48 15.69
C TYR A 58 0.69 -2.11 16.96
N GLY A 59 1.66 -1.45 17.60
CA GLY A 59 2.19 -1.80 18.90
C GLY A 59 3.66 -1.50 19.08
N LYS A 60 4.14 -1.49 20.32
CA LYS A 60 5.54 -1.24 20.66
C LYS A 60 6.49 -2.25 20.01
N THR A 61 7.75 -1.84 19.85
CA THR A 61 8.82 -2.72 19.41
C THR A 61 8.95 -3.93 20.33
N GLY A 62 9.19 -5.11 19.78
CA GLY A 62 9.32 -6.37 20.53
C GLY A 62 8.01 -7.03 20.95
N MET A 63 6.82 -6.43 20.72
CA MET A 63 5.54 -6.98 21.15
C MET A 63 4.93 -8.01 20.19
N GLY A 64 5.55 -8.28 19.04
CA GLY A 64 5.13 -9.36 18.13
C GLY A 64 4.48 -8.89 16.83
N LYS A 65 4.57 -7.58 16.47
CA LYS A 65 4.05 -7.06 15.20
C LYS A 65 4.57 -7.81 13.97
N SER A 66 5.90 -7.95 13.87
CA SER A 66 6.54 -8.64 12.72
C SER A 66 6.15 -10.12 12.66
N ASN A 67 5.96 -10.79 13.82
CA ASN A 67 5.42 -12.15 13.84
C ASN A 67 3.98 -12.18 13.32
N THR A 68 3.13 -11.22 13.72
CA THR A 68 1.75 -11.12 13.23
C THR A 68 1.72 -10.90 11.72
N ALA A 69 2.55 -10.00 11.20
CA ALA A 69 2.69 -9.77 9.77
C ALA A 69 3.14 -11.04 9.03
N LYS A 70 4.17 -11.74 9.53
CA LYS A 70 4.65 -13.01 8.95
C LYS A 70 3.56 -14.08 8.94
N VAL A 71 2.78 -14.22 10.01
CA VAL A 71 1.64 -15.16 10.07
C VAL A 71 0.60 -14.81 9.00
N LEU A 72 0.22 -13.54 8.89
CA LEU A 72 -0.77 -13.09 7.90
C LEU A 72 -0.31 -13.37 6.46
N VAL A 73 0.88 -12.91 6.08
CA VAL A 73 1.38 -13.07 4.71
C VAL A 73 1.66 -14.53 4.36
N SER A 74 2.13 -15.35 5.31
CA SER A 74 2.34 -16.78 5.09
C SER A 74 1.03 -17.54 4.82
N GLU A 75 -0.06 -17.16 5.46
CA GLU A 75 -1.36 -17.79 5.19
C GLU A 75 -1.99 -17.27 3.89
N LEU A 76 -1.87 -15.97 3.62
CA LEU A 76 -2.39 -15.35 2.39
C LEU A 76 -1.65 -15.87 1.15
N SER A 77 -0.31 -16.02 1.21
CA SER A 77 0.53 -16.45 0.09
C SER A 77 0.22 -17.86 -0.43
N LYS A 78 -0.52 -18.67 0.34
CA LYS A 78 -1.03 -19.98 -0.08
C LYS A 78 -2.22 -19.86 -1.06
N ARG A 79 -2.82 -18.68 -1.20
CA ARG A 79 -4.09 -18.50 -1.93
C ARG A 79 -4.07 -17.39 -2.96
N ILE A 80 -3.27 -16.35 -2.71
CA ILE A 80 -3.13 -15.16 -3.55
C ILE A 80 -1.66 -14.74 -3.60
N PRO A 81 -1.22 -14.03 -4.65
CA PRO A 81 0.10 -13.40 -4.69
C PRO A 81 0.26 -12.41 -3.54
N VAL A 82 1.47 -12.37 -2.97
CA VAL A 82 1.81 -11.46 -1.86
C VAL A 82 3.11 -10.74 -2.17
N LEU A 83 3.08 -9.42 -2.10
CA LEU A 83 4.26 -8.56 -2.15
C LEU A 83 4.65 -8.14 -0.74
N ILE A 84 5.92 -8.27 -0.38
CA ILE A 84 6.49 -7.75 0.87
C ILE A 84 7.47 -6.64 0.53
N LEU A 85 7.21 -5.44 1.04
CA LEU A 85 8.12 -4.31 0.99
C LEU A 85 8.93 -4.30 2.28
N ASP A 86 10.05 -5.00 2.24
CA ASP A 86 10.90 -5.29 3.40
C ASP A 86 11.86 -4.12 3.66
N TRP A 87 11.48 -3.27 4.61
CA TRP A 87 12.24 -2.07 4.97
C TRP A 87 13.60 -2.39 5.58
N ALA A 88 13.68 -3.39 6.44
CA ALA A 88 14.88 -3.74 7.20
C ALA A 88 15.75 -4.80 6.49
N GLY A 89 15.18 -5.58 5.57
CA GLY A 89 15.84 -6.72 4.94
C GLY A 89 15.86 -7.97 5.83
N GLU A 90 14.84 -8.13 6.69
CA GLU A 90 14.75 -9.21 7.68
C GLU A 90 13.79 -10.34 7.29
N HIS A 91 13.08 -10.19 6.17
CA HIS A 91 12.16 -11.21 5.71
C HIS A 91 12.89 -12.30 4.91
N ASN A 92 12.75 -13.53 5.38
CA ASN A 92 13.12 -14.74 4.66
C ASN A 92 11.98 -15.75 4.84
N LEU A 93 11.10 -15.82 3.85
CA LEU A 93 9.93 -16.67 3.88
C LEU A 93 10.02 -17.74 2.80
N PRO A 94 9.74 -19.03 3.11
CA PRO A 94 9.67 -20.05 2.09
C PRO A 94 8.61 -19.69 1.05
N ASN A 95 8.85 -20.06 -0.20
CA ASN A 95 7.98 -19.78 -1.37
C ASN A 95 7.89 -18.29 -1.78
N PHE A 96 8.80 -17.44 -1.30
CA PHE A 96 8.95 -16.08 -1.78
C PHE A 96 10.26 -15.93 -2.54
N LYS A 97 10.20 -15.27 -3.71
CA LYS A 97 11.39 -14.81 -4.43
C LYS A 97 11.85 -13.49 -3.83
N VAL A 98 13.09 -13.41 -3.41
CA VAL A 98 13.70 -12.16 -2.92
C VAL A 98 14.32 -11.42 -4.09
N VAL A 99 13.99 -10.14 -4.21
CA VAL A 99 14.61 -9.23 -5.17
C VAL A 99 15.25 -8.05 -4.43
N GLU A 100 16.41 -7.63 -4.93
CA GLU A 100 17.22 -6.55 -4.33
C GLU A 100 17.40 -5.43 -5.37
N PRO A 101 16.85 -4.22 -5.09
CA PRO A 101 16.99 -3.08 -5.99
C PRO A 101 18.45 -2.72 -6.28
N GLY A 102 18.76 -2.52 -7.56
CA GLY A 102 20.09 -2.23 -8.04
C GLY A 102 21.03 -3.44 -8.20
N ILE A 103 20.55 -4.66 -7.87
CA ILE A 103 21.28 -5.92 -8.04
C ILE A 103 20.57 -6.80 -9.09
N ASN A 104 19.37 -7.23 -8.80
CA ASN A 104 18.55 -8.10 -9.66
C ASN A 104 17.14 -7.54 -9.90
N PHE A 105 16.91 -6.30 -9.50
CA PHE A 105 15.66 -5.59 -9.65
C PHE A 105 15.91 -4.10 -9.91
N SER A 106 15.24 -3.55 -10.91
CA SER A 106 15.32 -2.13 -11.28
C SER A 106 13.95 -1.65 -11.78
N ILE A 107 13.66 -0.38 -11.54
CA ILE A 107 12.44 0.28 -12.01
C ILE A 107 12.78 1.67 -12.53
N ASN A 108 12.17 2.04 -13.63
CA ASN A 108 12.20 3.41 -14.13
C ASN A 108 10.98 4.17 -13.58
N PRO A 109 11.14 5.11 -12.64
CA PRO A 109 10.02 5.87 -12.11
C PRO A 109 9.32 6.74 -13.16
N LEU A 110 9.99 7.03 -14.28
CA LEU A 110 9.49 7.85 -15.37
C LEU A 110 8.75 7.04 -16.43
N GLU A 111 8.72 5.71 -16.34
CA GLU A 111 7.98 4.85 -17.26
C GLU A 111 6.48 5.06 -17.09
N PRO A 112 5.78 5.71 -18.07
CA PRO A 112 4.40 6.12 -17.89
C PRO A 112 3.41 5.04 -18.34
N TYR A 113 2.36 4.84 -17.53
CA TYR A 113 1.13 4.20 -18.00
C TYR A 113 0.15 5.22 -18.61
N CYS A 114 0.10 6.47 -18.07
CA CYS A 114 -0.64 7.60 -18.63
C CYS A 114 0.21 8.87 -18.52
N ARG A 115 0.44 9.58 -19.66
CA ARG A 115 1.46 10.65 -19.68
C ARG A 115 1.10 11.91 -18.89
N GLU A 116 -0.13 12.42 -19.01
CA GLU A 116 -0.49 13.73 -18.41
C GLU A 116 -0.58 13.64 -16.88
N GLU A 117 -1.33 12.67 -16.38
CA GLU A 117 -1.48 12.45 -14.93
C GLU A 117 -0.16 11.98 -14.28
N HIS A 118 0.72 11.32 -15.07
CA HIS A 118 1.98 10.79 -14.56
C HIS A 118 2.95 11.89 -14.14
N ILE A 119 3.03 13.00 -14.88
CA ILE A 119 3.92 14.13 -14.52
C ILE A 119 3.50 14.73 -13.17
N ASP A 120 2.21 15.00 -12.98
CA ASP A 120 1.71 15.57 -11.74
C ASP A 120 1.92 14.60 -10.56
N PHE A 121 1.70 13.31 -10.84
CA PHE A 121 2.02 12.27 -9.89
C PHE A 121 3.50 12.26 -9.49
N LEU A 122 4.43 12.34 -10.44
CA LEU A 122 5.86 12.39 -10.15
C LEU A 122 6.24 13.62 -9.33
N VAL A 123 5.64 14.77 -9.61
CA VAL A 123 5.85 16.01 -8.82
C VAL A 123 5.43 15.80 -7.36
N ASP A 124 4.27 15.19 -7.13
CA ASP A 124 3.81 14.87 -5.78
C ASP A 124 4.71 13.83 -5.11
N LEU A 125 5.06 12.76 -5.83
CA LEU A 125 5.89 11.66 -5.33
C LEU A 125 7.27 12.15 -4.84
N PHE A 126 7.98 12.89 -5.70
CA PHE A 126 9.29 13.44 -5.38
C PHE A 126 9.16 14.56 -4.34
N GLY A 127 8.10 15.38 -4.48
CA GLY A 127 7.79 16.45 -3.53
C GLY A 127 7.58 15.92 -2.12
N ASP A 128 6.76 14.89 -1.93
CA ASP A 128 6.50 14.27 -0.63
C ASP A 128 7.70 13.49 -0.07
N SER A 129 8.52 12.90 -0.96
CA SER A 129 9.70 12.15 -0.55
C SER A 129 10.84 13.07 -0.08
N PHE A 130 11.00 14.23 -0.71
CA PHE A 130 12.12 15.16 -0.47
C PHE A 130 11.70 16.48 0.15
N ASN A 131 10.43 16.67 0.50
CA ASN A 131 9.86 17.89 1.03
C ASN A 131 10.15 19.10 0.11
N PHE A 132 9.75 18.99 -1.17
CA PHE A 132 9.90 20.09 -2.11
C PHE A 132 8.98 21.26 -1.75
N THR A 133 9.53 22.48 -1.79
CA THR A 133 8.73 23.70 -1.73
C THR A 133 7.94 23.89 -3.03
N GLU A 134 6.91 24.75 -3.03
CA GLU A 134 6.13 25.04 -4.24
C GLU A 134 6.96 25.51 -5.43
N PRO A 135 7.96 26.43 -5.26
CA PRO A 135 8.86 26.79 -6.37
C PRO A 135 9.69 25.59 -6.89
N GLN A 136 10.10 24.67 -6.00
CA GLN A 136 10.82 23.46 -6.42
C GLN A 136 9.90 22.50 -7.18
N ARG A 137 8.65 22.30 -6.73
CA ARG A 137 7.64 21.51 -7.44
C ARG A 137 7.38 22.07 -8.85
N TYR A 138 7.22 23.38 -8.95
CA TYR A 138 7.01 24.04 -10.24
C TYR A 138 8.19 23.85 -11.21
N LEU A 139 9.42 24.07 -10.76
CA LEU A 139 10.61 23.89 -11.59
C LEU A 139 10.82 22.43 -11.99
N PHE A 140 10.60 21.51 -11.05
CA PHE A 140 10.68 20.07 -11.31
C PHE A 140 9.63 19.60 -12.34
N ARG A 141 8.39 20.10 -12.22
CA ARG A 141 7.32 19.87 -13.20
C ARG A 141 7.70 20.35 -14.60
N THR A 142 8.30 21.53 -14.69
CA THR A 142 8.78 22.10 -15.96
C THR A 142 9.86 21.21 -16.59
N ALA A 143 10.83 20.79 -15.79
CA ALA A 143 11.89 19.89 -16.27
C ALA A 143 11.32 18.54 -16.74
N LEU A 144 10.39 17.93 -16.00
CA LEU A 144 9.72 16.69 -16.41
C LEU A 144 9.01 16.86 -17.76
N LYS A 145 8.20 17.92 -17.92
CA LYS A 145 7.50 18.20 -19.19
C LYS A 145 8.45 18.29 -20.37
N ASN A 146 9.52 19.07 -20.22
CA ASN A 146 10.52 19.23 -21.26
C ASN A 146 11.22 17.91 -21.58
N THR A 147 11.57 17.12 -20.57
CA THR A 147 12.19 15.81 -20.71
C THR A 147 11.29 14.85 -21.49
N PHE A 148 10.02 14.75 -21.12
CA PHE A 148 9.06 13.89 -21.83
C PHE A 148 8.74 14.35 -23.26
N THR A 149 8.93 15.63 -23.57
CA THR A 149 8.78 16.16 -24.91
C THR A 149 9.98 15.76 -25.79
N LYS A 150 11.18 15.74 -25.23
CA LYS A 150 12.43 15.43 -25.94
C LYS A 150 12.70 13.95 -26.09
N ASN A 151 12.33 13.14 -25.08
CA ASN A 151 12.60 11.71 -25.01
C ASN A 151 11.31 10.92 -24.75
N ARG A 152 11.07 9.86 -25.54
CA ARG A 152 9.90 8.98 -25.35
C ARG A 152 10.03 8.05 -24.14
N ASN A 153 11.25 7.63 -23.80
CA ASN A 153 11.56 6.75 -22.67
C ASN A 153 12.65 7.39 -21.80
N PRO A 154 12.34 8.49 -21.09
CA PRO A 154 13.33 9.19 -20.32
C PRO A 154 13.73 8.40 -19.07
N ILE A 155 14.95 8.69 -18.59
CA ILE A 155 15.47 8.24 -17.30
C ILE A 155 15.75 9.44 -16.38
N LEU A 156 16.04 9.18 -15.11
CA LEU A 156 16.29 10.28 -14.15
C LEU A 156 17.46 11.18 -14.54
N SER A 157 18.49 10.64 -15.22
CA SER A 157 19.60 11.44 -15.76
C SER A 157 19.14 12.48 -16.79
N ASP A 158 18.15 12.14 -17.64
CA ASP A 158 17.63 13.09 -18.63
C ASP A 158 16.94 14.28 -17.92
N VAL A 159 16.23 14.02 -16.82
CA VAL A 159 15.61 15.08 -16.01
C VAL A 159 16.67 15.96 -15.33
N LEU A 160 17.76 15.33 -14.88
CA LEU A 160 18.89 16.07 -14.30
C LEU A 160 19.58 16.97 -15.31
N GLU A 161 19.82 16.48 -16.53
CA GLU A 161 20.37 17.25 -17.64
C GLU A 161 19.45 18.41 -18.03
N GLU A 162 18.15 18.15 -18.11
CA GLU A 162 17.17 19.20 -18.38
C GLU A 162 17.18 20.30 -17.30
N LEU A 163 17.21 19.92 -16.02
CA LEU A 163 17.34 20.89 -14.92
C LEU A 163 18.62 21.72 -15.04
N LEU A 164 19.74 21.09 -15.41
CA LEU A 164 21.00 21.79 -15.60
C LEU A 164 20.94 22.81 -16.76
N SER A 165 20.21 22.50 -17.83
CA SER A 165 20.08 23.34 -19.03
C SER A 165 19.20 24.58 -18.81
N ILE A 166 18.26 24.57 -17.84
CA ILE A 166 17.38 25.69 -17.55
C ILE A 166 18.20 26.85 -16.95
N PRO A 167 18.31 28.04 -17.61
CA PRO A 167 19.05 29.17 -17.07
C PRO A 167 18.32 29.79 -15.87
N PRO A 168 18.97 29.99 -14.74
CA PRO A 168 18.40 30.76 -13.62
C PRO A 168 18.29 32.24 -13.97
N LYS A 169 17.17 32.87 -13.62
CA LYS A 169 16.95 34.33 -13.82
C LYS A 169 17.43 35.16 -12.63
N SER A 170 17.62 34.54 -11.50
CA SER A 170 18.04 35.16 -10.25
C SER A 170 18.89 34.21 -9.41
N TYR A 171 19.54 34.75 -8.37
CA TYR A 171 20.20 33.90 -7.37
C TYR A 171 19.24 32.96 -6.67
N TYR A 172 18.01 33.39 -6.41
CA TYR A 172 16.98 32.58 -5.80
C TYR A 172 16.58 31.37 -6.70
N ASP A 173 16.41 31.63 -8.01
CA ASP A 173 16.13 30.53 -8.97
C ASP A 173 17.28 29.55 -9.05
N HIS A 174 18.53 30.02 -8.95
CA HIS A 174 19.71 29.15 -8.87
C HIS A 174 19.64 28.26 -7.64
N GLU A 175 19.34 28.78 -6.46
CA GLU A 175 19.23 27.97 -5.25
C GLU A 175 18.07 26.95 -5.31
N ILE A 176 16.92 27.34 -5.85
CA ILE A 176 15.79 26.40 -6.10
C ILE A 176 16.26 25.23 -6.97
N LYS A 177 16.92 25.55 -8.09
CA LYS A 177 17.45 24.56 -9.02
C LYS A 177 18.45 23.63 -8.36
N MET A 178 19.45 24.18 -7.69
CA MET A 178 20.49 23.42 -7.00
C MET A 178 19.93 22.54 -5.88
N ALA A 179 18.87 23.00 -5.21
CA ALA A 179 18.21 22.19 -4.18
C ALA A 179 17.54 20.95 -4.76
N ILE A 180 16.97 20.99 -5.96
CA ILE A 180 16.41 19.82 -6.65
C ILE A 180 17.55 18.90 -7.12
N ILE A 181 18.56 19.46 -7.79
CA ILE A 181 19.71 18.72 -8.32
C ILE A 181 20.40 17.91 -7.21
N ARG A 182 20.67 18.54 -6.06
CA ARG A 182 21.29 17.87 -4.89
C ARG A 182 20.48 16.67 -4.38
N ARG A 183 19.17 16.62 -4.63
CA ARG A 183 18.31 15.50 -4.24
C ARG A 183 18.18 14.43 -5.34
N LEU A 184 18.21 14.82 -6.61
CA LEU A 184 18.09 13.90 -7.74
C LEU A 184 19.42 13.22 -8.09
N LYS A 185 20.54 13.94 -8.05
CA LYS A 185 21.84 13.39 -8.45
C LYS A 185 22.20 12.07 -7.77
N PRO A 186 22.02 11.89 -6.45
CA PRO A 186 22.25 10.59 -5.80
C PRO A 186 21.38 9.45 -6.30
N LEU A 187 20.25 9.74 -6.95
CA LEU A 187 19.35 8.73 -7.52
C LEU A 187 19.82 8.23 -8.89
N THR A 188 20.78 8.88 -9.50
CA THR A 188 21.35 8.49 -10.80
C THR A 188 22.68 7.76 -10.67
N GLU A 189 23.21 7.60 -9.46
CA GLU A 189 24.56 7.07 -9.21
C GLU A 189 24.54 5.82 -8.31
N GLY A 190 25.60 5.00 -8.43
CA GLY A 190 25.83 3.84 -7.58
C GLY A 190 24.70 2.79 -7.60
N LEU A 191 24.47 2.16 -6.46
CA LEU A 191 23.43 1.11 -6.31
C LEU A 191 22.03 1.67 -6.55
N ILE A 192 21.78 2.89 -6.10
CA ILE A 192 20.49 3.56 -6.25
C ILE A 192 20.23 3.88 -7.72
N GLY A 193 21.25 4.40 -8.44
CA GLY A 193 21.16 4.63 -9.87
C GLY A 193 20.88 3.36 -10.66
N LYS A 194 21.52 2.24 -10.32
CA LYS A 194 21.20 0.94 -10.91
C LYS A 194 19.75 0.51 -10.66
N ALA A 195 19.16 0.93 -9.54
CA ALA A 195 17.78 0.60 -9.17
C ALA A 195 16.74 1.49 -9.85
N LEU A 196 17.03 2.81 -10.06
CA LEU A 196 16.05 3.83 -10.44
C LEU A 196 16.35 4.54 -11.76
N ASN A 197 17.60 4.56 -12.22
CA ASN A 197 18.05 5.26 -13.42
C ASN A 197 18.29 4.26 -14.56
N THR A 198 17.25 3.60 -15.00
CA THR A 198 17.29 2.53 -16.04
C THR A 198 16.31 2.84 -17.16
N GLY A 199 16.67 2.46 -18.39
CA GLY A 199 15.80 2.62 -19.56
C GLY A 199 14.62 1.65 -19.60
N ALA A 200 14.63 0.57 -18.81
CA ALA A 200 13.56 -0.40 -18.75
C ALA A 200 13.41 -0.94 -17.32
N SER A 201 12.16 -1.03 -16.86
CA SER A 201 11.84 -1.66 -15.58
C SER A 201 11.92 -3.19 -15.67
N SER A 202 12.18 -3.83 -14.52
CA SER A 202 11.94 -5.26 -14.36
C SER A 202 10.46 -5.58 -14.61
N ASP A 203 10.14 -6.85 -14.91
CA ASP A 203 8.76 -7.26 -15.21
C ASP A 203 7.83 -7.01 -14.00
N ILE A 204 7.05 -5.94 -14.13
CA ILE A 204 6.06 -5.53 -13.14
C ILE A 204 4.93 -6.56 -13.01
N GLY A 205 4.58 -7.25 -14.11
CA GLY A 205 3.59 -8.32 -14.08
C GLY A 205 4.05 -9.49 -13.21
N GLU A 206 5.33 -9.85 -13.26
CA GLU A 206 5.90 -10.87 -12.37
C GLU A 206 5.83 -10.44 -10.91
N ILE A 207 6.17 -9.18 -10.60
CA ILE A 207 6.18 -8.64 -9.23
C ILE A 207 4.79 -8.73 -8.58
N PHE A 208 3.72 -8.46 -9.33
CA PHE A 208 2.36 -8.43 -8.79
C PHE A 208 1.55 -9.73 -9.03
N SER A 209 2.17 -10.75 -9.62
CA SER A 209 1.52 -12.05 -9.84
C SER A 209 2.12 -13.21 -9.04
N LYS A 210 3.24 -12.98 -8.36
CA LYS A 210 3.96 -13.99 -7.57
C LYS A 210 4.16 -13.54 -6.12
N ASN A 211 4.64 -14.45 -5.29
CA ASN A 211 5.08 -14.12 -3.93
C ASN A 211 6.49 -13.53 -3.99
N ILE A 212 6.61 -12.23 -3.75
CA ILE A 212 7.87 -11.48 -3.90
C ILE A 212 8.18 -10.72 -2.61
N ILE A 213 9.45 -10.70 -2.25
CA ILE A 213 10.01 -9.81 -1.23
C ILE A 213 10.93 -8.82 -1.94
N ILE A 214 10.63 -7.52 -1.85
CA ILE A 214 11.54 -6.46 -2.27
C ILE A 214 12.35 -6.04 -1.05
N ASN A 215 13.61 -6.44 -1.01
CA ASN A 215 14.51 -6.17 0.11
C ASN A 215 15.14 -4.78 -0.04
N LEU A 216 14.74 -3.83 0.82
CA LEU A 216 15.27 -2.47 0.86
C LEU A 216 16.38 -2.29 1.91
N GLY A 217 16.78 -3.34 2.60
CA GLY A 217 17.77 -3.29 3.69
C GLY A 217 19.12 -2.68 3.29
N ARG A 218 19.53 -2.84 2.01
CA ARG A 218 20.76 -2.24 1.48
C ARG A 218 20.73 -0.72 1.34
N PHE A 219 19.55 -0.12 1.21
CA PHE A 219 19.40 1.33 1.20
C PHE A 219 19.46 1.86 2.63
N ARG A 220 20.49 2.62 2.97
CA ARG A 220 20.64 3.21 4.33
C ARG A 220 19.79 4.47 4.52
N ASN A 221 19.49 5.19 3.44
CA ASN A 221 18.76 6.46 3.51
C ASN A 221 17.24 6.21 3.52
N ALA A 222 16.56 6.60 4.60
CA ALA A 222 15.12 6.44 4.79
C ALA A 222 14.29 7.17 3.72
N ARG A 223 14.74 8.33 3.22
CA ARG A 223 14.04 9.06 2.15
C ARG A 223 14.06 8.30 0.83
N ILE A 224 15.15 7.61 0.53
CA ILE A 224 15.27 6.78 -0.66
C ILE A 224 14.39 5.54 -0.54
N LYS A 225 14.38 4.89 0.63
CA LYS A 225 13.44 3.78 0.90
C LYS A 225 11.99 4.24 0.72
N LYS A 226 11.62 5.40 1.29
CA LYS A 226 10.29 6.00 1.14
C LYS A 226 9.95 6.24 -0.32
N LEU A 227 10.83 6.89 -1.09
CA LEU A 227 10.64 7.13 -2.51
C LEU A 227 10.40 5.82 -3.26
N PHE A 228 11.24 4.80 -3.00
CA PHE A 228 11.12 3.50 -3.65
C PHE A 228 9.79 2.81 -3.33
N LEU A 229 9.37 2.83 -2.06
CA LEU A 229 8.06 2.30 -1.66
C LEU A 229 6.91 2.99 -2.39
N LEU A 230 6.95 4.33 -2.48
CA LEU A 230 5.89 5.10 -3.15
C LEU A 230 5.86 4.84 -4.67
N ILE A 231 7.03 4.64 -5.31
CA ILE A 231 7.11 4.24 -6.72
C ILE A 231 6.44 2.87 -6.91
N ILE A 232 6.78 1.87 -6.08
CA ILE A 232 6.17 0.53 -6.16
C ILE A 232 4.66 0.58 -5.94
N LEU A 233 4.20 1.34 -4.96
CA LEU A 233 2.76 1.51 -4.70
C LEU A 233 2.03 2.16 -5.87
N LYS A 234 2.67 3.13 -6.55
CA LYS A 234 2.11 3.71 -7.77
C LYS A 234 2.02 2.69 -8.90
N MET A 235 3.10 1.94 -9.12
CA MET A 235 3.11 0.91 -10.16
C MET A 235 2.05 -0.17 -9.88
N LEU A 236 1.86 -0.54 -8.60
CA LEU A 236 0.78 -1.44 -8.17
C LEU A 236 -0.60 -0.85 -8.46
N TYR A 237 -0.79 0.44 -8.19
CA TYR A 237 -2.04 1.14 -8.49
C TYR A 237 -2.33 1.11 -9.99
N ASP A 238 -1.38 1.53 -10.83
CA ASP A 238 -1.53 1.55 -12.29
C ASP A 238 -1.79 0.15 -12.85
N TYR A 239 -1.02 -0.84 -12.40
CA TYR A 239 -1.23 -2.24 -12.76
C TYR A 239 -2.64 -2.71 -12.37
N SER A 240 -3.10 -2.34 -11.19
CA SER A 240 -4.41 -2.74 -10.67
C SER A 240 -5.55 -2.10 -11.48
N VAL A 241 -5.43 -0.82 -11.80
CA VAL A 241 -6.40 -0.11 -12.65
C VAL A 241 -6.47 -0.74 -14.05
N MET A 242 -5.32 -0.98 -14.69
CA MET A 242 -5.27 -1.44 -16.07
C MET A 242 -5.55 -2.94 -16.25
N LYS A 243 -5.12 -3.78 -15.31
CA LYS A 243 -5.18 -5.24 -15.46
C LYS A 243 -6.28 -5.91 -14.65
N ARG A 244 -6.65 -5.35 -13.49
CA ARG A 244 -7.64 -5.98 -12.60
C ARG A 244 -9.02 -5.36 -12.73
N GLY A 245 -9.10 -4.03 -12.93
CA GLY A 245 -10.35 -3.27 -12.88
C GLY A 245 -10.99 -3.31 -11.49
N ILE A 246 -12.19 -2.74 -11.34
CA ILE A 246 -12.94 -2.72 -10.09
C ILE A 246 -13.47 -4.13 -9.81
N VAL A 247 -13.15 -4.66 -8.62
CA VAL A 247 -13.52 -6.02 -8.21
C VAL A 247 -13.92 -6.07 -6.74
N ASP A 248 -14.83 -6.96 -6.40
CA ASP A 248 -15.31 -7.19 -5.03
C ASP A 248 -14.77 -8.51 -4.43
N LYS A 249 -13.48 -8.79 -4.70
CA LYS A 249 -12.78 -9.98 -4.17
C LYS A 249 -11.32 -9.64 -3.91
N LEU A 250 -10.72 -10.32 -2.94
CA LEU A 250 -9.30 -10.23 -2.66
C LEU A 250 -8.49 -10.92 -3.76
N LEU A 251 -7.61 -10.17 -4.44
CA LEU A 251 -6.78 -10.67 -5.54
C LEU A 251 -5.28 -10.67 -5.21
N HIS A 252 -4.85 -9.76 -4.35
CA HIS A 252 -3.44 -9.54 -4.04
C HIS A 252 -3.29 -8.93 -2.65
N CYS A 253 -2.13 -9.11 -2.04
CA CYS A 253 -1.82 -8.52 -0.75
C CYS A 253 -0.43 -7.88 -0.78
N THR A 254 -0.29 -6.68 -0.22
CA THR A 254 0.99 -6.00 -0.04
C THR A 254 1.26 -5.74 1.44
N LEU A 255 2.38 -6.24 1.96
CA LEU A 255 2.87 -5.91 3.30
C LEU A 255 3.82 -4.72 3.24
N ILE A 256 3.57 -3.71 4.08
CA ILE A 256 4.41 -2.53 4.29
C ILE A 256 4.83 -2.50 5.76
N GLU A 257 6.10 -2.74 6.07
CA GLU A 257 6.56 -2.85 7.46
C GLU A 257 6.61 -1.52 8.22
N GLU A 258 6.99 -0.45 7.55
CA GLU A 258 7.07 0.90 8.14
C GLU A 258 6.04 1.80 7.47
N ALA A 259 4.75 1.56 7.79
CA ALA A 259 3.63 2.23 7.13
C ALA A 259 3.69 3.76 7.28
N TRP A 260 4.22 4.29 8.38
CA TRP A 260 4.43 5.72 8.58
C TRP A 260 5.31 6.37 7.49
N ALA A 261 6.22 5.60 6.89
CA ALA A 261 7.08 6.13 5.83
C ALA A 261 6.31 6.51 4.57
N THR A 262 5.24 5.75 4.25
CA THR A 262 4.41 5.97 3.06
C THR A 262 3.15 6.76 3.37
N ILE A 263 2.63 6.65 4.59
CA ILE A 263 1.36 7.19 5.03
C ILE A 263 1.57 7.91 6.38
N PRO A 264 2.39 8.98 6.40
CA PRO A 264 2.73 9.68 7.63
C PRO A 264 1.51 10.38 8.23
N TYR A 265 1.57 10.62 9.55
CA TYR A 265 0.63 11.51 10.22
C TYR A 265 0.58 12.87 9.51
N ARG A 266 -0.62 13.41 9.38
CA ARG A 266 -0.88 14.77 8.93
C ARG A 266 -2.03 15.40 9.73
N ARG A 267 -2.10 16.69 9.73
CA ARG A 267 -3.27 17.41 10.25
C ARG A 267 -4.46 17.22 9.31
N LEU A 268 -5.67 17.37 9.84
CA LEU A 268 -6.90 17.16 9.05
C LEU A 268 -7.11 18.22 7.95
N ASP A 269 -6.53 19.40 8.12
CA ASP A 269 -6.56 20.51 7.18
C ASP A 269 -5.51 20.42 6.08
N GLU A 270 -4.53 19.52 6.22
CA GLU A 270 -3.52 19.28 5.20
C GLU A 270 -4.06 18.34 4.10
N TYR A 271 -3.55 18.51 2.88
CA TYR A 271 -3.92 17.64 1.76
C TYR A 271 -3.38 16.22 1.97
N PRO A 272 -4.14 15.16 1.61
CA PRO A 272 -3.68 13.78 1.75
C PRO A 272 -2.40 13.50 0.99
N SER A 273 -1.44 12.86 1.63
CA SER A 273 -0.21 12.43 0.97
C SER A 273 -0.50 11.46 -0.19
N ILE A 274 0.44 11.34 -1.12
CA ILE A 274 0.29 10.45 -2.26
C ILE A 274 0.09 8.99 -1.81
N GLY A 275 0.80 8.55 -0.77
CA GLY A 275 0.64 7.22 -0.20
C GLY A 275 -0.76 6.98 0.37
N GLU A 276 -1.32 7.99 1.06
CA GLU A 276 -2.67 7.92 1.61
C GLU A 276 -3.74 7.81 0.51
N ARG A 277 -3.59 8.57 -0.57
CA ARG A 277 -4.50 8.50 -1.74
C ARG A 277 -4.47 7.12 -2.40
N ILE A 278 -3.28 6.60 -2.67
CA ILE A 278 -3.10 5.27 -3.27
C ILE A 278 -3.69 4.17 -2.36
N PHE A 279 -3.41 4.23 -1.05
CA PHE A 279 -3.95 3.29 -0.08
C PHE A 279 -5.49 3.25 -0.13
N ALA A 280 -6.14 4.41 -0.10
CA ALA A 280 -7.59 4.49 -0.14
C ALA A 280 -8.21 3.90 -1.43
N GLU A 281 -7.53 4.08 -2.57
CA GLU A 281 -8.02 3.64 -3.88
C GLU A 281 -7.80 2.15 -4.15
N LEU A 282 -6.69 1.56 -3.71
CA LEU A 282 -6.28 0.20 -4.05
C LEU A 282 -7.29 -0.88 -3.63
N ARG A 283 -8.05 -0.64 -2.57
CA ARG A 283 -9.13 -1.53 -2.12
C ARG A 283 -10.13 -1.87 -3.22
N LYS A 284 -10.48 -0.90 -4.08
CA LYS A 284 -11.46 -1.07 -5.17
C LYS A 284 -11.00 -2.10 -6.21
N TYR A 285 -9.70 -2.37 -6.27
CA TYR A 285 -9.06 -3.25 -7.24
C TYR A 285 -8.63 -4.60 -6.64
N GLY A 286 -9.22 -4.98 -5.50
CA GLY A 286 -8.94 -6.26 -4.85
C GLY A 286 -7.59 -6.35 -4.16
N GLU A 287 -7.00 -5.21 -3.79
CA GLU A 287 -5.77 -5.14 -3.04
C GLU A 287 -6.02 -5.04 -1.54
N CYS A 288 -5.33 -5.89 -0.76
CA CYS A 288 -5.24 -5.77 0.69
C CYS A 288 -3.86 -5.27 1.08
N ILE A 289 -3.76 -4.07 1.62
CA ILE A 289 -2.50 -3.61 2.22
C ILE A 289 -2.49 -4.00 3.70
N ILE A 290 -1.42 -4.67 4.12
CA ILE A 290 -1.10 -4.89 5.53
C ILE A 290 -0.04 -3.87 5.90
N GLY A 291 -0.41 -2.85 6.69
CA GLY A 291 0.50 -1.83 7.19
C GLY A 291 0.93 -2.15 8.62
N VAL A 292 2.22 -2.05 8.90
CA VAL A 292 2.77 -2.20 10.26
C VAL A 292 3.35 -0.87 10.70
N SER A 293 2.98 -0.39 11.90
CA SER A 293 3.56 0.80 12.52
C SER A 293 3.68 0.65 14.03
N GLN A 294 4.55 1.46 14.64
CA GLN A 294 4.76 1.40 16.09
C GLN A 294 3.64 2.09 16.86
N SER A 295 3.11 3.17 16.33
CA SER A 295 2.05 3.97 16.96
C SER A 295 0.99 4.39 15.93
N LEU A 296 -0.24 4.59 16.42
CA LEU A 296 -1.33 5.18 15.67
C LEU A 296 -1.06 6.65 15.32
N SER A 297 -0.35 7.36 16.19
CA SER A 297 -0.01 8.78 16.01
C SER A 297 1.05 9.04 14.92
N GLU A 298 1.72 7.98 14.44
CA GLU A 298 2.70 8.10 13.35
C GLU A 298 2.08 7.99 11.96
N THR A 299 0.86 7.47 11.86
CA THR A 299 0.16 7.24 10.59
C THR A 299 -1.06 8.15 10.45
N ALA A 300 -1.43 8.46 9.21
CA ALA A 300 -2.62 9.25 8.93
C ALA A 300 -3.87 8.57 9.50
N TRP A 301 -4.71 9.34 10.20
CA TRP A 301 -5.93 8.84 10.84
C TRP A 301 -6.93 8.20 9.86
N SER A 302 -6.97 8.71 8.64
CA SER A 302 -7.79 8.16 7.55
C SER A 302 -7.51 6.69 7.28
N ILE A 303 -6.25 6.24 7.50
CA ILE A 303 -5.84 4.85 7.29
C ILE A 303 -6.51 3.92 8.28
N ALA A 304 -6.51 4.27 9.56
CA ALA A 304 -7.19 3.47 10.59
C ALA A 304 -8.70 3.38 10.29
N LYS A 305 -9.33 4.49 9.85
CA LYS A 305 -10.75 4.51 9.47
C LYS A 305 -11.06 3.65 8.24
N ASN A 306 -10.16 3.62 7.26
CA ASN A 306 -10.35 2.87 6.02
C ASN A 306 -9.91 1.40 6.12
N SER A 307 -9.32 1.01 7.25
CA SER A 307 -8.92 -0.37 7.50
C SER A 307 -10.10 -1.21 7.97
N GLU A 308 -10.25 -2.39 7.38
CA GLU A 308 -11.28 -3.36 7.77
C GLU A 308 -10.92 -4.08 9.07
N ILE A 309 -9.62 -4.26 9.27
CA ILE A 309 -9.07 -4.95 10.43
C ILE A 309 -7.95 -4.12 11.05
N ILE A 310 -8.02 -3.93 12.36
CA ILE A 310 -6.94 -3.32 13.13
C ILE A 310 -6.47 -4.32 14.18
N ILE A 311 -5.17 -4.61 14.22
CA ILE A 311 -4.55 -5.50 15.19
C ILE A 311 -3.65 -4.66 16.09
N ILE A 312 -3.96 -4.63 17.38
CA ILE A 312 -3.27 -3.80 18.36
C ILE A 312 -2.55 -4.70 19.37
N HIS A 313 -1.22 -4.71 19.29
CA HIS A 313 -0.37 -5.25 20.34
C HIS A 313 -0.22 -4.24 21.47
N ARG A 314 0.55 -4.59 22.50
CA ARG A 314 0.84 -3.70 23.61
C ARG A 314 1.28 -2.31 23.12
N MET A 315 0.62 -1.26 23.58
CA MET A 315 0.94 0.13 23.29
C MET A 315 0.52 1.05 24.45
N PHE A 316 0.86 2.34 24.37
CA PHE A 316 0.44 3.28 25.39
C PHE A 316 -1.05 3.60 25.26
N PRO A 317 -1.79 3.73 26.38
CA PRO A 317 -3.22 4.08 26.35
C PRO A 317 -3.51 5.37 25.58
N LYS A 318 -2.60 6.37 25.65
CA LYS A 318 -2.72 7.63 24.93
C LYS A 318 -2.79 7.45 23.41
N ASP A 319 -2.06 6.49 22.85
CA ASP A 319 -2.08 6.20 21.41
C ASP A 319 -3.45 5.66 20.97
N ILE A 320 -4.22 5.04 21.86
CA ILE A 320 -5.52 4.43 21.57
C ILE A 320 -6.66 5.43 21.69
N GLU A 321 -6.48 6.52 22.44
CA GLU A 321 -7.47 7.59 22.55
C GLU A 321 -7.88 8.12 21.18
N VAL A 322 -6.94 8.14 20.24
CA VAL A 322 -7.16 8.52 18.83
C VAL A 322 -8.25 7.66 18.15
N LEU A 323 -8.39 6.39 18.53
CA LEU A 323 -9.43 5.50 17.97
C LEU A 323 -10.81 5.69 18.59
N GLY A 324 -10.95 6.41 19.70
CA GLY A 324 -12.21 6.56 20.45
C GLY A 324 -12.76 5.25 21.03
N ILE A 325 -11.92 4.23 21.20
CA ILE A 325 -12.31 2.89 21.70
C ILE A 325 -11.52 2.45 22.92
N LYS A 326 -10.88 3.38 23.64
CA LYS A 326 -10.02 3.09 24.80
C LYS A 326 -10.75 2.24 25.85
N GLU A 327 -12.01 2.53 26.14
CA GLU A 327 -12.84 1.80 27.10
C GLU A 327 -13.07 0.34 26.72
N LYS A 328 -13.00 0.02 25.41
CA LYS A 328 -13.14 -1.36 24.89
C LYS A 328 -11.83 -2.16 24.92
N LEU A 329 -10.72 -1.54 25.30
CA LEU A 329 -9.37 -2.11 25.34
C LEU A 329 -8.70 -1.85 26.70
N PRO A 330 -9.31 -2.29 27.82
CA PRO A 330 -8.93 -1.84 29.17
C PRO A 330 -7.50 -2.20 29.58
N ASP A 331 -7.00 -3.34 29.12
CA ASP A 331 -5.69 -3.91 29.48
C ASP A 331 -4.66 -3.91 28.35
N VAL A 332 -4.82 -3.00 27.37
CA VAL A 332 -3.94 -2.95 26.20
C VAL A 332 -2.46 -2.67 26.52
N ASN A 333 -2.20 -1.93 27.60
CA ASN A 333 -0.85 -1.65 28.11
C ASN A 333 -0.24 -2.84 28.87
N GLU A 334 -1.03 -3.86 29.21
CA GLU A 334 -0.62 -5.06 29.95
C GLU A 334 -0.49 -6.29 29.05
N LEU A 335 -0.84 -6.19 27.76
CA LEU A 335 -0.73 -7.29 26.82
C LEU A 335 0.69 -7.87 26.84
N LYS A 336 0.77 -9.19 26.90
CA LYS A 336 2.04 -9.94 26.84
C LYS A 336 2.53 -10.02 25.38
N VAL A 337 3.81 -10.32 25.22
CA VAL A 337 4.39 -10.54 23.89
C VAL A 337 3.58 -11.60 23.11
N GLY A 338 3.18 -11.25 21.90
CA GLY A 338 2.33 -12.10 21.06
C GLY A 338 0.85 -12.08 21.38
N GLU A 339 0.39 -11.30 22.36
CA GLU A 339 -1.02 -11.00 22.54
C GLU A 339 -1.40 -9.74 21.78
N ALA A 340 -2.61 -9.71 21.26
CA ALA A 340 -3.16 -8.56 20.54
C ALA A 340 -4.68 -8.49 20.65
N TYR A 341 -5.22 -7.28 20.56
CA TYR A 341 -6.60 -7.07 20.22
C TYR A 341 -6.77 -7.07 18.69
N VAL A 342 -7.71 -7.86 18.21
CA VAL A 342 -8.15 -7.88 16.82
C VAL A 342 -9.50 -7.20 16.74
N ILE A 343 -9.54 -6.07 16.06
CA ILE A 343 -10.71 -5.21 15.89
C ILE A 343 -11.16 -5.38 14.45
N THR A 344 -12.41 -5.79 14.30
CA THR A 344 -13.10 -5.89 13.00
C THR A 344 -14.32 -4.96 13.04
N THR A 345 -14.99 -4.79 11.92
CA THR A 345 -16.25 -4.03 11.85
C THR A 345 -17.33 -4.55 12.79
N SER A 346 -17.30 -5.85 13.14
CA SER A 346 -18.35 -6.51 13.94
C SER A 346 -17.92 -6.92 15.34
N SER A 347 -16.62 -6.94 15.65
CA SER A 347 -16.15 -7.51 16.93
C SER A 347 -14.79 -7.00 17.35
N ILE A 348 -14.55 -7.05 18.67
CA ILE A 348 -13.24 -6.87 19.30
C ILE A 348 -12.90 -8.17 20.04
N SER A 349 -11.73 -8.73 19.79
CA SER A 349 -11.29 -9.98 20.41
C SER A 349 -9.85 -9.92 20.86
N LYS A 350 -9.57 -10.28 22.11
CA LYS A 350 -8.20 -10.51 22.60
C LYS A 350 -7.73 -11.88 22.13
N VAL A 351 -6.60 -11.92 21.42
CA VAL A 351 -6.09 -13.10 20.73
C VAL A 351 -4.62 -13.29 21.09
N LYS A 352 -4.23 -14.53 21.35
CA LYS A 352 -2.81 -14.90 21.37
C LYS A 352 -2.41 -15.32 19.97
N ILE A 353 -1.58 -14.52 19.31
CA ILE A 353 -1.09 -14.78 17.97
C ILE A 353 -0.21 -16.03 17.98
N ARG A 354 -0.35 -16.89 17.00
CA ARG A 354 0.55 -18.05 16.86
C ARG A 354 1.97 -17.61 16.47
N LYS A 355 2.94 -18.40 16.83
CA LYS A 355 4.28 -18.20 16.30
C LYS A 355 4.32 -18.60 14.82
N TYR A 356 5.04 -17.83 14.06
CA TYR A 356 5.35 -18.13 12.67
C TYR A 356 6.37 -19.25 12.60
#